data_48632aa1c178c49299b079dc124caef0
#
_entry.id   48632aa1c178c49299b079dc124caef0
#
_cell.length_a   1.000
_cell.length_b   1.000
_cell.length_c   1.000
_cell.angle_alpha   90.00
_cell.angle_beta   90.00
_cell.angle_gamma   90.00
#
_symmetry.space_group_name_H-M   'P 1'
#
loop_
_entity.id
_entity.type
_entity.pdbx_description
1 polymer ?
#
loop_
_entity_poly.entity_id
_entity_poly.type
_entity_poly.pdbx_seq_one_letter_code
_entity_poly.pdbx_strand_id
1 'polypeptide(L)'
;DRNTLKNDWWRIQEHQAILAMLRINGMTEKDVDLVDFPYPDDWYDNPEMLVPMYNPSHWQLNRDHKHDLAFRPLETALLEGKVDAIYTQSKVFQHIQEATGGLAAIEDLSKYPDWRLQVANIPAIITCTDVMAKEHPELVVAFMKGMIRAGRWANEHKHAAAAILNKQTYYLDIEDTYQGIKHVDMVPNLSAQNLAMVEIGKDFMLKQGYIKNDFDVNEWAAPEFFEQAASELLEDAVEMRKMEAIPTMQGRVG
;
A
#
# COMPACT_ATOMS: atom_id res chain seq x y z
N ASP A 1 -14.76 -9.96 -13.95
CA ASP A 1 -16.16 -10.05 -13.53
C ASP A 1 -16.25 -9.66 -12.07
N ARG A 2 -16.95 -8.54 -11.76
CA ARG A 2 -17.11 -8.05 -10.37
C ARG A 2 -17.70 -9.12 -9.43
N ASN A 3 -18.48 -10.05 -9.95
CA ASN A 3 -19.05 -11.13 -9.17
C ASN A 3 -18.05 -12.23 -8.78
N THR A 4 -16.87 -12.25 -9.38
CA THR A 4 -15.79 -13.19 -9.04
C THR A 4 -14.72 -12.57 -8.15
N LEU A 5 -14.72 -11.25 -7.97
CA LEU A 5 -13.78 -10.49 -7.13
C LEU A 5 -14.27 -10.34 -5.68
N LYS A 6 -15.03 -11.29 -5.15
CA LYS A 6 -15.47 -11.30 -3.75
C LYS A 6 -14.35 -11.64 -2.75
N ASN A 7 -13.12 -11.35 -3.08
CA ASN A 7 -12.07 -11.38 -2.07
C ASN A 7 -11.98 -10.00 -1.43
N ASP A 8 -12.55 -9.90 -0.27
CA ASP A 8 -12.35 -8.78 0.62
C ASP A 8 -10.87 -8.77 1.06
N TRP A 9 -10.06 -7.95 0.38
CA TRP A 9 -8.64 -7.89 0.66
C TRP A 9 -8.34 -7.31 2.06
N TRP A 10 -9.22 -6.47 2.59
CA TRP A 10 -9.15 -6.00 3.97
C TRP A 10 -9.22 -7.16 4.94
N ARG A 11 -10.19 -8.03 4.77
CA ARG A 11 -10.35 -9.23 5.57
C ARG A 11 -9.11 -10.12 5.49
N ILE A 12 -8.54 -10.29 4.29
CA ILE A 12 -7.33 -11.09 4.10
C ILE A 12 -6.17 -10.51 4.90
N GLN A 13 -5.96 -9.21 4.81
CA GLN A 13 -4.89 -8.49 5.50
C GLN A 13 -5.08 -8.54 7.01
N GLU A 14 -6.28 -8.25 7.50
CA GLU A 14 -6.63 -8.26 8.91
C GLU A 14 -6.46 -9.67 9.51
N HIS A 15 -6.97 -10.69 8.82
CA HIS A 15 -6.83 -12.08 9.25
C HIS A 15 -5.36 -12.50 9.33
N GLN A 16 -4.56 -12.20 8.32
CA GLN A 16 -3.13 -12.50 8.33
C GLN A 16 -2.40 -11.81 9.48
N ALA A 17 -2.72 -10.54 9.73
CA ALA A 17 -2.12 -9.77 10.82
C ALA A 17 -2.53 -10.30 12.19
N ILE A 18 -3.80 -10.61 12.40
CA ILE A 18 -4.30 -11.19 13.65
C ILE A 18 -3.59 -12.52 13.94
N LEU A 19 -3.48 -13.40 12.94
CA LEU A 19 -2.77 -14.68 13.14
C LEU A 19 -1.28 -14.49 13.42
N ALA A 20 -0.65 -13.49 12.83
CA ALA A 20 0.74 -13.15 13.14
C ALA A 20 0.89 -12.69 14.59
N MET A 21 0.01 -11.79 15.06
CA MET A 21 0.00 -11.29 16.43
C MET A 21 -0.25 -12.42 17.45
N LEU A 22 -1.22 -13.27 17.19
CA LEU A 22 -1.49 -14.43 18.06
C LEU A 22 -0.26 -15.34 18.16
N ARG A 23 0.37 -15.65 17.02
CA ARG A 23 1.55 -16.53 16.96
C ARG A 23 2.73 -15.98 17.75
N ILE A 24 3.01 -14.67 17.63
CA ILE A 24 4.10 -14.01 18.38
C ILE A 24 3.88 -14.17 19.88
N ASN A 25 2.62 -14.15 20.33
CA ASN A 25 2.25 -14.29 21.72
C ASN A 25 1.99 -15.76 22.14
N GLY A 26 2.39 -16.74 21.32
CA GLY A 26 2.24 -18.16 21.61
C GLY A 26 0.80 -18.66 21.54
N MET A 27 -0.09 -17.90 20.92
CA MET A 27 -1.51 -18.19 20.75
C MET A 27 -1.84 -18.69 19.35
N THR A 28 -3.01 -19.26 19.21
CA THR A 28 -3.59 -19.77 17.95
C THR A 28 -5.02 -19.26 17.77
N GLU A 29 -5.62 -19.51 16.63
CA GLU A 29 -7.04 -19.24 16.38
C GLU A 29 -8.00 -19.91 17.38
N LYS A 30 -7.55 -20.98 18.06
CA LYS A 30 -8.37 -21.73 19.05
C LYS A 30 -8.45 -21.02 20.40
N ASP A 31 -7.60 -20.04 20.62
CA ASP A 31 -7.50 -19.32 21.89
C ASP A 31 -8.35 -18.03 21.87
N VAL A 32 -9.00 -17.73 20.75
CA VAL A 32 -9.83 -16.54 20.54
C VAL A 32 -11.08 -16.88 19.72
N ASP A 33 -12.11 -16.07 19.88
CA ASP A 33 -13.29 -16.10 19.01
C ASP A 33 -13.12 -15.03 17.92
N LEU A 34 -12.86 -15.47 16.68
CA LEU A 34 -12.79 -14.58 15.53
C LEU A 34 -14.21 -14.24 15.05
N VAL A 35 -14.54 -12.96 15.06
CA VAL A 35 -15.85 -12.46 14.65
C VAL A 35 -15.73 -11.68 13.35
N ASP A 36 -16.48 -12.07 12.34
CA ASP A 36 -16.54 -11.40 11.06
C ASP A 36 -17.56 -10.25 11.06
N PHE A 37 -17.14 -9.10 10.54
CA PHE A 37 -17.99 -7.96 10.26
C PHE A 37 -17.92 -7.64 8.76
N PRO A 38 -18.66 -8.38 7.92
CA PRO A 38 -18.60 -8.18 6.47
C PRO A 38 -19.14 -6.80 6.09
N TYR A 39 -18.55 -6.20 5.07
CA TYR A 39 -19.16 -5.06 4.42
C TYR A 39 -20.49 -5.47 3.77
N PRO A 40 -21.45 -4.55 3.67
CA PRO A 40 -22.70 -4.81 2.97
C PRO A 40 -22.45 -5.30 1.53
N ASP A 41 -23.32 -6.18 1.03
CA ASP A 41 -23.19 -6.76 -0.33
C ASP A 41 -23.20 -5.70 -1.44
N ASP A 42 -23.86 -4.58 -1.19
CA ASP A 42 -23.96 -3.41 -2.08
C ASP A 42 -22.79 -2.41 -1.92
N TRP A 43 -21.82 -2.71 -1.05
CA TRP A 43 -20.68 -1.81 -0.79
C TRP A 43 -19.95 -1.40 -2.07
N TYR A 44 -19.76 -2.35 -3.00
CA TYR A 44 -19.12 -2.06 -4.29
C TYR A 44 -20.02 -1.30 -5.27
N ASP A 45 -21.32 -1.35 -5.09
CA ASP A 45 -22.30 -0.70 -5.96
C ASP A 45 -22.78 0.64 -5.39
N ASN A 46 -22.47 0.92 -4.13
CA ASN A 46 -22.78 2.20 -3.49
C ASN A 46 -21.73 3.25 -3.89
N PRO A 47 -22.12 4.30 -4.65
CA PRO A 47 -21.20 5.35 -5.08
C PRO A 47 -20.52 6.10 -3.92
N GLU A 48 -21.17 6.15 -2.76
CA GLU A 48 -20.63 6.80 -1.55
C GLU A 48 -19.54 5.97 -0.88
N MET A 49 -19.59 4.65 -1.10
CA MET A 49 -18.62 3.68 -0.57
C MET A 49 -17.54 3.30 -1.58
N LEU A 50 -17.78 3.59 -2.87
CA LEU A 50 -16.78 3.36 -3.90
C LEU A 50 -15.57 4.23 -3.65
N VAL A 51 -14.46 3.53 -3.49
CA VAL A 51 -13.16 4.13 -3.30
C VAL A 51 -12.95 5.26 -4.31
N PRO A 52 -12.45 6.38 -3.86
CA PRO A 52 -12.24 7.62 -4.62
C PRO A 52 -11.43 7.49 -5.91
N MET A 53 -10.89 6.32 -6.24
CA MET A 53 -10.06 6.10 -7.42
C MET A 53 -10.72 6.45 -8.75
N TYR A 54 -12.05 6.48 -8.79
CA TYR A 54 -12.80 6.72 -10.03
C TYR A 54 -13.53 8.07 -10.08
N ASN A 55 -13.61 8.80 -8.97
CA ASN A 55 -14.28 10.09 -8.91
C ASN A 55 -13.54 11.05 -7.96
N PRO A 56 -12.87 12.08 -8.49
CA PRO A 56 -12.13 13.05 -7.67
C PRO A 56 -12.97 13.75 -6.60
N SER A 57 -14.28 13.91 -6.80
CA SER A 57 -15.17 14.50 -5.80
C SER A 57 -15.35 13.60 -4.57
N HIS A 58 -15.24 12.29 -4.72
CA HIS A 58 -15.29 11.36 -3.60
C HIS A 58 -14.04 11.40 -2.72
N TRP A 59 -12.88 11.77 -3.26
CA TRP A 59 -11.68 12.01 -2.45
C TRP A 59 -11.89 13.16 -1.48
N GLN A 60 -12.59 14.17 -1.90
CA GLN A 60 -12.91 15.33 -1.07
C GLN A 60 -13.89 14.96 0.03
N LEU A 61 -14.93 14.21 -0.31
CA LEU A 61 -15.90 13.67 0.66
C LEU A 61 -15.21 12.78 1.70
N ASN A 62 -14.40 11.83 1.29
CA ASN A 62 -13.67 10.96 2.22
C ASN A 62 -12.65 11.73 3.06
N ARG A 63 -12.06 12.79 2.54
CA ARG A 63 -11.16 13.63 3.30
C ARG A 63 -11.89 14.47 4.34
N ASP A 64 -13.08 14.94 4.01
CA ASP A 64 -13.94 15.69 4.93
C ASP A 64 -14.54 14.78 6.01
N HIS A 65 -14.68 13.48 5.73
CA HIS A 65 -15.11 12.44 6.67
C HIS A 65 -13.93 11.71 7.35
N LYS A 66 -12.75 12.29 7.42
CA LYS A 66 -11.56 11.70 8.08
C LYS A 66 -11.83 11.16 9.49
N HIS A 67 -12.77 11.75 10.19
CA HIS A 67 -13.15 11.40 11.56
C HIS A 67 -14.43 10.57 11.65
N ASP A 68 -15.06 10.26 10.51
CA ASP A 68 -16.29 9.47 10.51
C ASP A 68 -15.95 7.98 10.49
N LEU A 69 -16.08 7.34 11.64
CA LEU A 69 -15.89 5.92 11.84
C LEU A 69 -17.09 5.08 11.36
N ALA A 70 -18.18 5.73 10.93
CA ALA A 70 -19.44 5.06 10.57
C ALA A 70 -19.29 4.07 9.40
N PHE A 71 -18.25 4.23 8.58
CA PHE A 71 -17.99 3.37 7.43
C PHE A 71 -17.04 2.19 7.72
N ARG A 72 -16.54 2.06 8.96
CA ARG A 72 -15.61 1.00 9.35
C ARG A 72 -16.25 0.08 10.39
N PRO A 73 -16.74 -1.09 9.95
CA PRO A 73 -17.45 -2.01 10.82
C PRO A 73 -16.65 -2.47 12.04
N LEU A 74 -15.34 -2.66 11.89
CA LEU A 74 -14.48 -3.15 12.98
C LEU A 74 -14.33 -2.15 14.12
N GLU A 75 -14.02 -0.89 13.79
CA GLU A 75 -13.84 0.15 14.79
C GLU A 75 -15.16 0.41 15.53
N THR A 76 -16.27 0.41 14.78
CA THR A 76 -17.61 0.53 15.38
C THR A 76 -17.90 -0.63 16.33
N ALA A 77 -17.57 -1.87 15.93
CA ALA A 77 -17.79 -3.04 16.77
C ALA A 77 -16.98 -3.00 18.07
N LEU A 78 -15.73 -2.52 18.02
CA LEU A 78 -14.91 -2.32 19.20
C LEU A 78 -15.51 -1.25 20.13
N LEU A 79 -15.92 -0.10 19.57
CA LEU A 79 -16.52 1.00 20.34
C LEU A 79 -17.85 0.62 20.98
N GLU A 80 -18.61 -0.26 20.35
CA GLU A 80 -19.87 -0.78 20.85
C GLU A 80 -19.69 -1.97 21.83
N GLY A 81 -18.44 -2.41 22.06
CA GLY A 81 -18.13 -3.56 22.94
C GLY A 81 -18.59 -4.90 22.36
N LYS A 82 -18.73 -5.02 21.05
CA LYS A 82 -19.05 -6.30 20.38
C LYS A 82 -17.85 -7.22 20.27
N VAL A 83 -16.65 -6.65 20.31
CA VAL A 83 -15.37 -7.35 20.34
C VAL A 83 -14.42 -6.65 21.31
N ASP A 84 -13.48 -7.41 21.86
CA ASP A 84 -12.50 -6.93 22.85
C ASP A 84 -11.26 -6.32 22.19
N ALA A 85 -10.96 -6.73 20.95
CA ALA A 85 -9.81 -6.27 20.17
C ALA A 85 -10.10 -6.32 18.67
N ILE A 86 -9.42 -5.47 17.92
CA ILE A 86 -9.44 -5.46 16.46
C ILE A 86 -8.01 -5.31 15.91
N TYR A 87 -7.79 -5.75 14.69
CA TYR A 87 -6.67 -5.25 13.91
C TYR A 87 -7.03 -3.88 13.34
N THR A 88 -6.09 -2.94 13.41
CA THR A 88 -6.25 -1.64 12.76
C THR A 88 -4.90 -1.11 12.30
N GLN A 89 -4.91 -0.23 11.32
CA GLN A 89 -3.71 0.48 10.93
C GLN A 89 -3.41 1.61 11.94
N SER A 90 -2.13 1.89 12.16
CA SER A 90 -1.65 2.83 13.18
C SER A 90 -2.37 4.19 13.17
N LYS A 91 -2.80 4.66 12.00
CA LYS A 91 -3.50 5.93 11.84
C LYS A 91 -4.95 5.91 12.26
N VAL A 92 -5.64 4.83 11.89
CA VAL A 92 -7.02 4.63 12.34
C VAL A 92 -7.04 4.48 13.85
N PHE A 93 -6.02 3.82 14.40
CA PHE A 93 -5.84 3.74 15.85
C PHE A 93 -5.69 5.12 16.50
N GLN A 94 -4.92 6.03 15.92
CA GLN A 94 -4.81 7.41 16.42
C GLN A 94 -6.15 8.12 16.42
N HIS A 95 -6.92 8.03 15.34
CA HIS A 95 -8.26 8.61 15.26
C HIS A 95 -9.21 8.06 16.33
N ILE A 96 -9.20 6.74 16.53
CA ILE A 96 -10.02 6.11 17.57
C ILE A 96 -9.57 6.58 18.95
N GLN A 97 -8.27 6.68 19.18
CA GLN A 97 -7.70 7.12 20.44
C GLN A 97 -8.05 8.57 20.75
N GLU A 98 -7.99 9.45 19.75
CA GLU A 98 -8.42 10.83 19.88
C GLU A 98 -9.91 10.96 20.16
N ALA A 99 -10.74 10.16 19.45
CA ALA A 99 -12.19 10.19 19.61
C ALA A 99 -12.66 9.61 20.96
N THR A 100 -11.94 8.63 21.52
CA THR A 100 -12.40 7.88 22.69
C THR A 100 -11.56 8.10 23.94
N GLY A 101 -10.32 8.55 23.79
CA GLY A 101 -9.39 8.79 24.90
C GLY A 101 -8.93 7.55 25.67
N GLY A 102 -9.28 6.33 25.24
CA GLY A 102 -9.14 5.18 26.12
C GLY A 102 -8.71 3.83 25.52
N LEU A 103 -8.39 3.74 24.24
CA LEU A 103 -7.95 2.46 23.66
C LEU A 103 -6.42 2.33 23.69
N ALA A 104 -5.92 1.13 23.94
CA ALA A 104 -4.50 0.82 23.96
C ALA A 104 -4.12 -0.10 22.81
N ALA A 105 -2.96 0.14 22.19
CA ALA A 105 -2.34 -0.84 21.31
C ALA A 105 -1.86 -2.03 22.14
N ILE A 106 -2.42 -3.20 21.89
CA ILE A 106 -2.04 -4.44 22.57
C ILE A 106 -0.75 -4.98 21.96
N GLU A 107 -0.65 -4.90 20.62
CA GLU A 107 0.49 -5.40 19.86
C GLU A 107 0.75 -4.50 18.65
N ASP A 108 2.01 -4.40 18.25
CA ASP A 108 2.43 -3.61 17.11
C ASP A 108 3.51 -4.36 16.31
N LEU A 109 3.10 -4.93 15.18
CA LEU A 109 3.97 -5.72 14.31
C LEU A 109 5.15 -4.91 13.75
N SER A 110 5.04 -3.58 13.68
CA SER A 110 6.10 -2.71 13.15
C SER A 110 7.32 -2.62 14.07
N LYS A 111 7.18 -2.98 15.33
CA LYS A 111 8.27 -2.96 16.33
C LYS A 111 9.22 -4.15 16.23
N TYR A 112 8.83 -5.17 15.48
CA TYR A 112 9.65 -6.38 15.32
C TYR A 112 10.62 -6.22 14.15
N PRO A 113 11.88 -6.66 14.30
CA PRO A 113 12.87 -6.59 13.22
C PRO A 113 12.62 -7.61 12.11
N ASP A 114 11.74 -8.57 12.32
CA ASP A 114 11.40 -9.59 11.33
C ASP A 114 10.49 -9.01 10.24
N TRP A 115 11.07 -8.74 9.06
CA TRP A 115 10.35 -8.19 7.93
C TRP A 115 9.16 -9.06 7.46
N ARG A 116 9.16 -10.36 7.76
CA ARG A 116 8.06 -11.27 7.42
C ARG A 116 6.76 -10.91 8.14
N LEU A 117 6.83 -10.20 9.24
CA LEU A 117 5.67 -9.69 9.96
C LEU A 117 5.02 -8.50 9.26
N GLN A 118 5.76 -7.82 8.38
CA GLN A 118 5.24 -6.71 7.59
C GLN A 118 4.34 -7.16 6.43
N VAL A 119 4.29 -8.45 6.15
CA VAL A 119 3.43 -9.05 5.10
C VAL A 119 1.97 -8.71 5.31
N ALA A 120 1.53 -8.53 6.55
CA ALA A 120 0.17 -8.06 6.84
C ALA A 120 -0.13 -6.68 6.22
N ASN A 121 0.90 -5.87 5.97
CA ASN A 121 0.79 -4.59 5.26
C ASN A 121 1.27 -4.69 3.81
N ILE A 122 1.26 -5.82 3.21
CA ILE A 122 1.67 -6.22 1.86
C ILE A 122 2.32 -5.09 1.06
N PRO A 123 3.47 -5.30 0.39
CA PRO A 123 4.01 -4.26 -0.48
C PRO A 123 2.93 -3.86 -1.49
N ALA A 124 2.66 -2.57 -1.60
CA ALA A 124 1.80 -2.08 -2.66
C ALA A 124 2.47 -2.43 -4.00
N ILE A 125 1.80 -3.24 -4.80
CA ILE A 125 2.33 -3.71 -6.07
C ILE A 125 1.72 -2.93 -7.23
N ILE A 126 2.52 -2.67 -8.26
CA ILE A 126 2.06 -2.12 -9.52
C ILE A 126 1.73 -3.29 -10.43
N THR A 127 0.50 -3.36 -10.91
CA THR A 127 0.05 -4.42 -11.82
C THR A 127 -0.50 -3.82 -13.10
N CYS A 128 -0.38 -4.56 -14.19
CA CYS A 128 -1.08 -4.28 -15.44
C CYS A 128 -1.72 -5.56 -15.98
N THR A 129 -2.62 -5.43 -16.95
CA THR A 129 -3.17 -6.59 -17.63
C THR A 129 -2.17 -7.19 -18.62
N ASP A 130 -2.28 -8.48 -18.90
CA ASP A 130 -1.49 -9.16 -19.93
C ASP A 130 -1.61 -8.47 -21.29
N VAL A 131 -2.81 -7.98 -21.62
CA VAL A 131 -3.05 -7.24 -22.87
C VAL A 131 -2.21 -5.97 -22.91
N MET A 132 -2.21 -5.18 -21.83
CA MET A 132 -1.39 -3.97 -21.73
C MET A 132 0.10 -4.29 -21.85
N ALA A 133 0.56 -5.31 -21.15
CA ALA A 133 1.96 -5.74 -21.18
C ALA A 133 2.42 -6.22 -22.56
N LYS A 134 1.53 -6.89 -23.32
CA LYS A 134 1.86 -7.47 -24.64
C LYS A 134 1.67 -6.49 -25.80
N GLU A 135 0.61 -5.70 -25.77
CA GLU A 135 0.24 -4.82 -26.88
C GLU A 135 0.83 -3.41 -26.75
N HIS A 136 1.12 -2.98 -25.52
CA HIS A 136 1.61 -1.63 -25.21
C HIS A 136 2.75 -1.63 -24.19
N PRO A 137 3.81 -2.43 -24.39
CA PRO A 137 4.94 -2.51 -23.46
C PRO A 137 5.62 -1.15 -23.25
N GLU A 138 5.65 -0.31 -24.28
CA GLU A 138 6.23 1.03 -24.22
C GLU A 138 5.49 1.94 -23.22
N LEU A 139 4.17 1.78 -23.06
CA LEU A 139 3.39 2.54 -22.08
C LEU A 139 3.68 2.07 -20.66
N VAL A 140 3.85 0.76 -20.47
CA VAL A 140 4.23 0.20 -19.16
C VAL A 140 5.62 0.73 -18.75
N VAL A 141 6.60 0.70 -19.66
CA VAL A 141 7.95 1.24 -19.42
C VAL A 141 7.89 2.74 -19.12
N ALA A 142 7.11 3.52 -19.90
CA ALA A 142 6.97 4.96 -19.67
C ALA A 142 6.35 5.25 -18.29
N PHE A 143 5.34 4.49 -17.88
CA PHE A 143 4.74 4.59 -16.56
C PHE A 143 5.78 4.27 -15.46
N MET A 144 6.54 3.20 -15.60
CA MET A 144 7.59 2.81 -14.65
C MET A 144 8.69 3.87 -14.54
N LYS A 145 9.10 4.50 -15.66
CA LYS A 145 10.03 5.65 -15.64
C LYS A 145 9.47 6.79 -14.79
N GLY A 146 8.17 7.11 -14.95
CA GLY A 146 7.49 8.10 -14.12
C GLY A 146 7.52 7.76 -12.64
N MET A 147 7.21 6.50 -12.29
CA MET A 147 7.21 6.02 -10.90
C MET A 147 8.61 6.06 -10.28
N ILE A 148 9.65 5.66 -11.02
CA ILE A 148 11.04 5.70 -10.54
C ILE A 148 11.47 7.15 -10.28
N ARG A 149 11.16 8.09 -11.19
CA ARG A 149 11.47 9.51 -11.02
C ARG A 149 10.76 10.10 -9.82
N ALA A 150 9.46 9.83 -9.68
CA ALA A 150 8.66 10.29 -8.55
C ALA A 150 9.16 9.71 -7.22
N GLY A 151 9.50 8.42 -7.18
CA GLY A 151 10.05 7.76 -6.00
C GLY A 151 11.40 8.32 -5.57
N ARG A 152 12.32 8.57 -6.52
CA ARG A 152 13.61 9.22 -6.23
C ARG A 152 13.40 10.62 -5.65
N TRP A 153 12.57 11.42 -6.29
CA TRP A 153 12.24 12.75 -5.80
C TRP A 153 11.63 12.71 -4.39
N ALA A 154 10.69 11.80 -4.15
CA ALA A 154 10.05 11.63 -2.86
C ALA A 154 11.04 11.18 -1.77
N ASN A 155 12.03 10.34 -2.11
CA ASN A 155 13.08 9.94 -1.18
C ASN A 155 13.99 11.10 -0.78
N GLU A 156 14.29 12.01 -1.71
CA GLU A 156 15.13 13.19 -1.46
C GLU A 156 14.35 14.31 -0.75
N HIS A 157 13.01 14.34 -0.88
CA HIS A 157 12.15 15.43 -0.44
C HIS A 157 10.98 14.93 0.42
N LYS A 158 11.26 14.10 1.45
CA LYS A 158 10.23 13.40 2.25
C LYS A 158 9.13 14.31 2.81
N HIS A 159 9.46 15.48 3.33
CA HIS A 159 8.44 16.43 3.85
C HIS A 159 7.55 16.99 2.73
N ALA A 160 8.14 17.35 1.59
CA ALA A 160 7.35 17.82 0.45
C ALA A 160 6.48 16.70 -0.13
N ALA A 161 7.00 15.48 -0.19
CA ALA A 161 6.23 14.29 -0.57
C ALA A 161 5.08 14.03 0.41
N ALA A 162 5.33 14.15 1.72
CA ALA A 162 4.30 14.04 2.74
C ALA A 162 3.19 15.09 2.56
N ALA A 163 3.54 16.33 2.26
CA ALA A 163 2.56 17.39 2.02
C ALA A 163 1.68 17.12 0.77
N ILE A 164 2.24 16.50 -0.26
CA ILE A 164 1.48 16.08 -1.45
C ILE A 164 0.57 14.89 -1.13
N LEU A 165 1.13 13.85 -0.49
CA LEU A 165 0.40 12.63 -0.14
C LEU A 165 -0.71 12.90 0.87
N ASN A 166 -0.50 13.79 1.83
CA ASN A 166 -1.51 14.14 2.83
C ASN A 166 -2.82 14.62 2.20
N LYS A 167 -2.75 15.30 1.05
CA LYS A 167 -3.94 15.73 0.31
C LYS A 167 -4.74 14.57 -0.28
N GLN A 168 -4.13 13.41 -0.41
CA GLN A 168 -4.69 12.23 -1.07
C GLN A 168 -4.85 11.03 -0.12
N THR A 169 -4.59 11.21 1.17
CA THR A 169 -4.63 10.12 2.15
C THR A 169 -5.51 10.46 3.35
N TYR A 170 -5.78 9.44 4.17
CA TYR A 170 -6.56 9.56 5.40
C TYR A 170 -5.75 10.05 6.60
N TYR A 171 -4.52 10.50 6.39
CA TYR A 171 -3.70 11.02 7.49
C TYR A 171 -4.26 12.35 8.00
N LEU A 172 -4.22 12.53 9.32
CA LEU A 172 -4.74 13.74 9.97
C LEU A 172 -4.00 14.97 9.50
N ASP A 173 -2.68 14.91 9.51
CA ASP A 173 -1.83 16.03 9.13
C ASP A 173 -0.60 15.61 8.32
N ILE A 174 0.19 16.60 7.94
CA ILE A 174 1.41 16.39 7.14
C ILE A 174 2.49 15.66 7.94
N GLU A 175 2.58 15.92 9.26
CA GLU A 175 3.58 15.28 10.11
C GLU A 175 3.27 13.78 10.27
N ASP A 176 2.02 13.40 10.46
CA ASP A 176 1.60 12.00 10.48
C ASP A 176 1.95 11.29 9.17
N THR A 177 1.70 11.97 8.04
CA THR A 177 2.05 11.46 6.72
C THR A 177 3.57 11.28 6.59
N TYR A 178 4.35 12.27 7.06
CA TYR A 178 5.80 12.20 7.07
C TYR A 178 6.30 11.03 7.92
N GLN A 179 5.79 10.87 9.13
CA GLN A 179 6.15 9.75 10.00
C GLN A 179 5.86 8.39 9.33
N GLY A 180 4.77 8.30 8.56
CA GLY A 180 4.41 7.09 7.81
C GLY A 180 5.35 6.75 6.65
N ILE A 181 5.99 7.75 6.03
CA ILE A 181 6.82 7.53 4.83
C ILE A 181 8.32 7.76 5.02
N LYS A 182 8.76 8.33 6.14
CA LYS A 182 10.16 8.77 6.33
C LYS A 182 11.19 7.66 6.14
N HIS A 183 10.84 6.42 6.47
CA HIS A 183 11.70 5.24 6.35
C HIS A 183 11.36 4.35 5.15
N VAL A 184 10.35 4.71 4.37
CA VAL A 184 9.92 3.93 3.20
C VAL A 184 10.77 4.34 2.00
N ASP A 185 11.32 3.36 1.28
CA ASP A 185 11.85 3.58 -0.06
C ASP A 185 10.67 3.69 -1.03
N MET A 186 10.52 4.86 -1.64
CA MET A 186 9.42 5.16 -2.56
C MET A 186 9.72 4.74 -4.01
N VAL A 187 10.94 4.25 -4.29
CA VAL A 187 11.29 3.74 -5.62
C VAL A 187 10.76 2.31 -5.77
N PRO A 188 9.91 2.04 -6.77
CA PRO A 188 9.46 0.66 -7.02
C PRO A 188 10.65 -0.27 -7.24
N ASN A 189 10.55 -1.49 -6.71
CA ASN A 189 11.55 -2.52 -6.97
C ASN A 189 10.93 -3.91 -6.85
N LEU A 190 11.51 -4.88 -7.53
CA LEU A 190 11.21 -6.32 -7.44
C LEU A 190 12.37 -7.05 -6.78
N SER A 191 12.80 -6.58 -5.59
CA SER A 191 13.83 -7.25 -4.83
C SER A 191 13.38 -8.66 -4.41
N ALA A 192 14.34 -9.56 -4.19
CA ALA A 192 14.05 -10.90 -3.70
C ALA A 192 13.22 -10.88 -2.41
N GLN A 193 13.41 -9.88 -1.55
CA GLN A 193 12.60 -9.68 -0.36
C GLN A 193 11.14 -9.34 -0.70
N ASN A 194 10.90 -8.44 -1.65
CA ASN A 194 9.54 -8.08 -2.06
C ASN A 194 8.81 -9.26 -2.70
N LEU A 195 9.49 -10.03 -3.56
CA LEU A 195 8.92 -11.24 -4.15
C LEU A 195 8.61 -12.30 -3.07
N ALA A 196 9.51 -12.48 -2.10
CA ALA A 196 9.25 -13.38 -0.97
C ALA A 196 8.06 -12.92 -0.09
N MET A 197 7.83 -11.61 0.04
CA MET A 197 6.63 -11.10 0.72
C MET A 197 5.35 -11.45 -0.05
N VAL A 198 5.37 -11.32 -1.37
CA VAL A 198 4.23 -11.74 -2.22
C VAL A 198 3.98 -13.25 -2.08
N GLU A 199 5.05 -14.06 -2.08
CA GLU A 199 4.96 -15.52 -1.89
C GLU A 199 4.30 -15.88 -0.54
N ILE A 200 4.74 -15.26 0.56
CA ILE A 200 4.15 -15.48 1.89
C ILE A 200 2.65 -15.10 1.90
N GLY A 201 2.29 -13.98 1.28
CA GLY A 201 0.89 -13.56 1.16
C GLY A 201 0.06 -14.54 0.32
N LYS A 202 0.61 -15.02 -0.80
CA LYS A 202 -0.02 -16.03 -1.66
C LYS A 202 -0.25 -17.34 -0.90
N ASP A 203 0.78 -17.86 -0.20
CA ASP A 203 0.68 -19.09 0.57
C ASP A 203 -0.38 -18.98 1.68
N PHE A 204 -0.45 -17.83 2.34
CA PHE A 204 -1.49 -17.55 3.30
C PHE A 204 -2.89 -17.63 2.65
N MET A 205 -3.08 -16.96 1.52
CA MET A 205 -4.34 -16.93 0.80
C MET A 205 -4.78 -18.32 0.32
N LEU A 206 -3.85 -19.13 -0.18
CA LEU A 206 -4.10 -20.53 -0.54
C LEU A 206 -4.52 -21.36 0.67
N LYS A 207 -3.74 -21.28 1.74
CA LYS A 207 -3.99 -22.04 2.98
C LYS A 207 -5.35 -21.74 3.60
N GLN A 208 -5.76 -20.47 3.55
CA GLN A 208 -7.04 -20.02 4.11
C GLN A 208 -8.20 -20.11 3.11
N GLY A 209 -7.95 -20.57 1.87
CA GLY A 209 -8.98 -20.74 0.85
C GLY A 209 -9.48 -19.43 0.21
N TYR A 210 -8.75 -18.34 0.37
CA TYR A 210 -9.06 -17.06 -0.30
C TYR A 210 -8.81 -17.12 -1.80
N ILE A 211 -7.79 -17.86 -2.22
CA ILE A 211 -7.58 -18.23 -3.62
C ILE A 211 -7.60 -19.74 -3.79
N LYS A 212 -7.98 -20.20 -4.96
CA LYS A 212 -8.15 -21.64 -5.27
C LYS A 212 -6.94 -22.24 -5.96
N ASN A 213 -6.27 -21.45 -6.77
CA ASN A 213 -5.19 -21.90 -7.62
C ASN A 213 -3.87 -21.30 -7.14
N ASP A 214 -2.86 -22.14 -7.12
CA ASP A 214 -1.48 -21.71 -6.91
C ASP A 214 -0.90 -21.11 -8.19
N PHE A 215 0.11 -20.27 -8.03
CA PHE A 215 0.89 -19.70 -9.14
C PHE A 215 2.33 -19.44 -8.69
N ASP A 216 3.26 -19.50 -9.63
CA ASP A 216 4.65 -19.13 -9.37
C ASP A 216 4.78 -17.60 -9.39
N VAL A 217 5.23 -17.03 -8.26
CA VAL A 217 5.39 -15.58 -8.12
C VAL A 217 6.48 -15.03 -9.04
N ASN A 218 7.54 -15.82 -9.32
CA ASN A 218 8.61 -15.38 -10.21
C ASN A 218 8.17 -15.37 -11.68
N GLU A 219 7.34 -16.34 -12.08
CA GLU A 219 6.75 -16.36 -13.43
C GLU A 219 5.66 -15.28 -13.59
N TRP A 220 4.94 -14.97 -12.51
CA TRP A 220 3.93 -13.91 -12.50
C TRP A 220 4.53 -12.50 -12.51
N ALA A 221 5.69 -12.31 -11.90
CA ALA A 221 6.40 -11.04 -11.88
C ALA A 221 6.94 -10.71 -13.28
N ALA A 222 6.92 -9.44 -13.64
CA ALA A 222 7.43 -8.93 -14.90
C ALA A 222 8.55 -7.89 -14.66
N PRO A 223 9.74 -8.33 -14.23
CA PRO A 223 10.85 -7.44 -13.90
C PRO A 223 11.39 -6.65 -15.10
N GLU A 224 11.21 -7.17 -16.32
CA GLU A 224 11.73 -6.59 -17.55
C GLU A 224 11.29 -5.14 -17.78
N PHE A 225 10.07 -4.78 -17.42
CA PHE A 225 9.57 -3.41 -17.57
C PHE A 225 10.28 -2.43 -16.62
N PHE A 226 10.53 -2.86 -15.40
CA PHE A 226 11.28 -2.07 -14.43
C PHE A 226 12.75 -1.95 -14.84
N GLU A 227 13.37 -3.05 -15.23
CA GLU A 227 14.78 -3.09 -15.65
C GLU A 227 15.01 -2.22 -16.88
N GLN A 228 14.15 -2.30 -17.89
CA GLN A 228 14.20 -1.45 -19.05
C GLN A 228 14.04 0.02 -18.68
N ALA A 229 13.03 0.36 -17.89
CA ALA A 229 12.78 1.74 -17.44
C ALA A 229 13.98 2.32 -16.67
N ALA A 230 14.59 1.52 -15.78
CA ALA A 230 15.76 1.94 -15.01
C ALA A 230 17.00 2.14 -15.90
N SER A 231 17.23 1.26 -16.87
CA SER A 231 18.32 1.36 -17.84
C SER A 231 18.21 2.62 -18.70
N GLU A 232 17.03 2.85 -19.28
CA GLU A 232 16.78 4.03 -20.11
C GLU A 232 16.95 5.34 -19.31
N LEU A 233 16.50 5.37 -18.05
CA LEU A 233 16.72 6.54 -17.19
C LEU A 233 18.19 6.78 -16.85
N LEU A 234 19.00 5.73 -16.78
CA LEU A 234 20.44 5.86 -16.59
C LEU A 234 21.13 6.39 -17.84
N GLU A 235 20.74 5.91 -19.01
CA GLU A 235 21.24 6.39 -20.30
C GLU A 235 20.90 7.87 -20.51
N ASP A 236 19.64 8.27 -20.27
CA ASP A 236 19.20 9.67 -20.31
C ASP A 236 20.08 10.55 -19.40
N ALA A 237 20.36 10.10 -18.18
CA ALA A 237 21.18 10.85 -17.23
C ALA A 237 22.65 10.98 -17.67
N VAL A 238 23.21 9.94 -18.30
CA VAL A 238 24.56 9.96 -18.88
C VAL A 238 24.64 10.94 -20.04
N GLU A 239 23.65 10.91 -20.94
CA GLU A 239 23.59 11.84 -22.08
C GLU A 239 23.46 13.30 -21.62
N MET A 240 22.59 13.58 -20.63
CA MET A 240 22.47 14.93 -20.07
C MET A 240 23.79 15.42 -19.48
N ARG A 241 24.52 14.60 -18.73
CA ARG A 241 25.84 14.98 -18.18
C ARG A 241 26.86 15.24 -19.28
N LYS A 242 26.85 14.48 -20.38
CA LYS A 242 27.72 14.74 -21.54
C LYS A 242 27.39 16.09 -22.17
N MET A 243 26.10 16.44 -22.30
CA MET A 243 25.67 17.72 -22.84
C MET A 243 26.04 18.90 -21.93
N GLU A 244 25.92 18.74 -20.61
CA GLU A 244 26.33 19.75 -19.63
C GLU A 244 27.86 19.95 -19.59
N ALA A 245 28.63 18.91 -19.89
CA ALA A 245 30.09 18.97 -19.96
C ALA A 245 30.61 19.62 -21.23
N ILE A 246 29.76 19.91 -22.24
CA ILE A 246 30.12 20.68 -23.42
C ILE A 246 30.32 22.14 -22.96
N PRO A 247 31.55 22.72 -23.04
CA PRO A 247 31.75 24.10 -22.67
C PRO A 247 30.82 24.98 -23.51
N THR A 248 29.90 25.67 -22.86
CA THR A 248 29.19 26.77 -23.51
C THR A 248 30.27 27.72 -24.01
N MET A 249 30.40 27.86 -25.30
CA MET A 249 31.19 28.94 -25.88
C MET A 249 30.53 30.24 -25.41
N GLN A 250 30.91 30.73 -24.27
CA GLN A 250 30.66 32.10 -23.89
C GLN A 250 31.45 32.92 -24.90
N GLY A 251 30.73 33.49 -25.83
CA GLY A 251 31.29 34.39 -26.80
C GLY A 251 32.14 35.41 -26.08
N ARG A 252 33.42 35.44 -26.36
CA ARG A 252 34.25 36.58 -26.06
C ARG A 252 33.62 37.78 -26.83
N VAL A 253 32.87 38.56 -26.09
CA VAL A 253 32.57 39.91 -26.54
C VAL A 253 33.87 40.67 -26.24
N GLY A 254 34.62 40.97 -27.32
CA GLY A 254 35.76 41.88 -27.30
C GLY A 254 35.31 43.30 -27.13
#